data_6bd4566a331fab71e465c2919df7db59
#
_entry.id   6bd4566a331fab71e465c2919df7db59
#
_cell.length_a   1.000
_cell.length_b   1.000
_cell.length_c   1.000
_cell.angle_alpha   90.00
_cell.angle_beta   90.00
_cell.angle_gamma   90.00
#
_symmetry.space_group_name_H-M   'P 1'
#
loop_
_entity.id
_entity.type
_entity.pdbx_description
1 polymer ?
#
loop_
_entity_poly.entity_id
_entity_poly.type
_entity_poly.pdbx_seq_one_letter_code
_entity_poly.pdbx_strand_id
1 'polypeptide(L)'
;MNPNIFSDGNRTRVPRALILLAGLTLALLAFGAQNASAGSGGMGPGGASADSAGTSSEGNHLTPAKYHRLWATVPGKEKRWASNVAECETGKDPNMTALQGEYRGAFMFLQETWDNAPKTPGGDPIDYTYKVQAVVAVALKKQLGTDPWPVCG
;
A
#
# COMPACT_ATOMS: atom_id res chain seq x y z
N MET A 1 11.36 -58.58 11.28
CA MET A 1 9.94 -58.40 11.63
C MET A 1 9.78 -57.08 12.34
N ASN A 2 9.38 -56.06 11.65
CA ASN A 2 9.01 -54.77 12.24
C ASN A 2 7.85 -54.18 11.42
N PRO A 3 6.67 -54.01 12.00
CA PRO A 3 5.54 -53.38 11.31
C PRO A 3 5.60 -51.89 11.42
N ASN A 4 5.44 -51.25 10.27
CA ASN A 4 5.27 -49.82 10.09
C ASN A 4 4.02 -49.30 10.82
N ILE A 5 4.17 -48.25 11.61
CA ILE A 5 3.06 -47.45 12.11
C ILE A 5 2.96 -46.22 11.24
N PHE A 6 2.01 -46.21 10.31
CA PHE A 6 1.53 -45.04 9.58
C PHE A 6 0.73 -44.19 10.54
N SER A 7 1.20 -42.96 10.78
CA SER A 7 0.44 -41.95 11.51
C SER A 7 -0.23 -41.06 10.46
N ASP A 8 -1.53 -41.25 10.29
CA ASP A 8 -2.40 -40.39 9.48
C ASP A 8 -2.53 -39.00 10.11
N GLY A 9 -1.90 -38.03 9.51
CA GLY A 9 -2.10 -36.61 9.83
C GLY A 9 -3.41 -36.10 9.25
N ASN A 10 -4.40 -35.99 10.10
CA ASN A 10 -5.72 -35.42 9.86
C ASN A 10 -5.61 -33.95 9.39
N ARG A 11 -5.66 -33.72 8.09
CA ARG A 11 -5.81 -32.38 7.49
C ARG A 11 -7.29 -32.02 7.53
N THR A 12 -7.69 -31.30 8.52
CA THR A 12 -9.00 -30.62 8.57
C THR A 12 -9.09 -29.60 7.43
N ARG A 13 -9.83 -29.97 6.39
CA ARG A 13 -10.25 -29.05 5.33
C ARG A 13 -11.30 -28.11 5.89
N VAL A 14 -10.98 -26.85 5.99
CA VAL A 14 -11.94 -25.78 6.31
C VAL A 14 -12.84 -25.58 5.09
N PRO A 15 -14.17 -25.68 5.21
CA PRO A 15 -15.06 -25.46 4.08
C PRO A 15 -15.11 -23.98 3.72
N ARG A 16 -14.94 -23.71 2.43
CA ARG A 16 -15.23 -22.41 1.84
C ARG A 16 -16.73 -22.15 1.97
N ALA A 17 -17.11 -21.35 2.95
CA ALA A 17 -18.48 -20.88 3.07
C ALA A 17 -18.71 -19.69 2.14
N LEU A 18 -19.71 -19.84 1.27
CA LEU A 18 -20.36 -18.82 0.48
C LEU A 18 -20.76 -17.63 1.35
N ILE A 19 -20.41 -16.44 0.95
CA ILE A 19 -21.09 -15.23 1.41
C ILE A 19 -21.96 -14.73 0.27
N LEU A 20 -23.26 -14.95 0.46
CA LEU A 20 -24.34 -14.49 -0.38
C LEU A 20 -24.59 -12.99 -0.16
N LEU A 21 -24.83 -12.33 -1.26
CA LEU A 21 -25.38 -10.98 -1.43
C LEU A 21 -26.65 -10.74 -0.61
N ALA A 22 -26.73 -9.59 0.02
CA ALA A 22 -27.98 -8.84 0.27
C ALA A 22 -27.60 -7.41 0.64
N GLY A 23 -28.04 -6.50 -0.13
CA GLY A 23 -29.10 -5.55 0.09
C GLY A 23 -28.73 -4.14 -0.28
N LEU A 24 -29.25 -3.74 -1.38
CA LEU A 24 -29.39 -2.39 -1.93
C LEU A 24 -30.21 -1.50 -0.99
N THR A 25 -29.69 -0.35 -0.54
CA THR A 25 -30.50 0.83 -0.26
C THR A 25 -29.77 2.12 -0.61
N LEU A 26 -30.39 2.80 -1.52
CA LEU A 26 -30.13 4.13 -2.07
C LEU A 26 -30.48 5.19 -1.02
N ALA A 27 -29.59 6.11 -0.69
CA ALA A 27 -29.91 7.39 -0.10
C ALA A 27 -29.02 8.49 -0.68
N LEU A 28 -29.60 9.26 -1.57
CA LEU A 28 -29.10 10.57 -2.03
C LEU A 28 -29.28 11.57 -0.88
N LEU A 29 -28.19 12.24 -0.49
CA LEU A 29 -28.25 13.56 0.09
C LEU A 29 -27.10 14.41 -0.46
N ALA A 30 -27.49 15.36 -1.29
CA ALA A 30 -26.67 16.46 -1.75
C ALA A 30 -26.51 17.48 -0.61
N PHE A 31 -25.28 17.87 -0.30
CA PHE A 31 -24.98 19.16 0.31
C PHE A 31 -23.70 19.72 -0.30
N GLY A 32 -23.91 20.82 -1.03
CA GLY A 32 -22.84 21.68 -1.47
C GLY A 32 -22.35 22.55 -0.33
N ALA A 33 -21.05 22.84 -0.34
CA ALA A 33 -20.53 24.10 0.20
C ALA A 33 -19.17 24.36 -0.44
N GLN A 34 -19.13 25.43 -1.18
CA GLN A 34 -17.96 26.11 -1.71
C GLN A 34 -17.17 26.71 -0.55
N ASN A 35 -15.86 26.57 -0.55
CA ASN A 35 -14.99 27.55 0.09
C ASN A 35 -13.74 27.76 -0.77
N ALA A 36 -13.82 28.83 -1.54
CA ALA A 36 -12.65 29.49 -2.10
C ALA A 36 -11.93 30.23 -0.97
N SER A 37 -10.67 29.93 -0.71
CA SER A 37 -9.76 30.79 0.01
C SER A 37 -8.55 31.06 -0.85
N ALA A 38 -8.57 32.24 -1.48
CA ALA A 38 -7.39 32.89 -2.01
C ALA A 38 -6.59 33.44 -0.82
N GLY A 39 -5.37 32.98 -0.65
CA GLY A 39 -4.39 33.49 0.31
C GLY A 39 -3.14 33.94 -0.42
N SER A 40 -3.05 35.25 -0.60
CA SER A 40 -1.97 36.03 -1.20
C SER A 40 -0.67 35.93 -0.39
N GLY A 41 0.42 35.91 -1.10
CA GLY A 41 1.82 36.17 -0.91
C GLY A 41 2.34 36.70 0.42
N GLY A 42 3.53 36.23 0.74
CA GLY A 42 4.44 36.79 1.74
C GLY A 42 5.83 36.25 1.55
N MET A 43 6.66 36.90 0.74
CA MET A 43 8.12 36.70 0.76
C MET A 43 8.68 37.36 2.01
N GLY A 44 9.31 36.54 2.88
CA GLY A 44 10.16 37.02 3.95
C GLY A 44 11.51 36.32 3.87
N PRO A 45 12.65 37.08 3.93
CA PRO A 45 13.96 36.46 3.86
C PRO A 45 14.44 36.07 5.27
N GLY A 46 15.05 34.91 5.36
CA GLY A 46 16.01 34.60 6.42
C GLY A 46 15.55 33.63 7.49
N GLY A 47 16.13 32.46 7.46
CA GLY A 47 16.10 31.51 8.56
C GLY A 47 16.59 30.15 8.08
N ALA A 48 17.91 29.95 8.01
CA ALA A 48 18.49 28.63 7.82
C ALA A 48 18.18 27.79 9.04
N SER A 49 17.21 26.87 8.91
CA SER A 49 17.07 25.73 9.81
C SER A 49 17.55 24.50 9.06
N ALA A 50 18.77 24.09 9.35
CA ALA A 50 19.30 22.79 9.02
C ALA A 50 18.41 21.76 9.71
N ASP A 51 17.92 20.82 8.91
CA ASP A 51 17.34 19.51 9.16
C ASP A 51 15.96 19.26 8.53
N SER A 52 15.71 19.89 7.39
CA SER A 52 14.70 19.39 6.47
C SER A 52 15.36 18.36 5.56
N ALA A 53 15.53 17.14 6.06
CA ALA A 53 15.89 15.99 5.23
C ALA A 53 14.79 15.85 4.16
N GLY A 54 15.10 16.36 2.97
CA GLY A 54 14.19 16.63 1.87
C GLY A 54 13.15 15.55 1.64
N THR A 55 11.90 15.90 1.90
CA THR A 55 10.75 15.18 1.37
C THR A 55 10.48 15.78 -0.01
N SER A 56 10.63 14.99 -1.06
CA SER A 56 10.16 15.37 -2.38
C SER A 56 8.71 14.96 -2.54
N SER A 57 7.94 15.75 -3.27
CA SER A 57 6.56 15.40 -3.62
C SER A 57 6.43 15.32 -5.14
N GLU A 58 5.72 14.31 -5.62
CA GLU A 58 5.27 14.19 -7.01
C GLU A 58 3.76 14.37 -6.98
N GLY A 59 3.26 15.51 -7.47
CA GLY A 59 1.89 15.92 -7.25
C GLY A 59 1.62 16.15 -5.75
N ASN A 60 0.60 15.50 -5.21
CA ASN A 60 0.25 15.56 -3.78
C ASN A 60 0.88 14.44 -2.94
N HIS A 61 1.78 13.62 -3.55
CA HIS A 61 2.33 12.45 -2.85
C HIS A 61 3.69 12.73 -2.21
N LEU A 62 3.89 12.16 -1.04
CA LEU A 62 5.11 12.30 -0.26
C LEU A 62 6.14 11.23 -0.64
N THR A 63 7.39 11.66 -0.77
CA THR A 63 8.54 10.76 -0.80
C THR A 63 9.57 11.20 0.24
N PRO A 64 9.51 10.69 1.48
CA PRO A 64 10.52 11.02 2.47
C PRO A 64 11.92 10.63 1.98
N ALA A 65 12.93 11.47 2.23
CA ALA A 65 14.29 11.34 1.66
C ALA A 65 14.92 9.95 1.83
N LYS A 66 14.63 9.26 2.95
CA LYS A 66 15.11 7.90 3.19
C LYS A 66 14.69 6.91 2.11
N TYR A 67 13.51 7.12 1.45
CA TYR A 67 13.00 6.18 0.44
C TYR A 67 13.71 6.28 -0.90
N HIS A 68 14.33 7.39 -1.23
CA HIS A 68 15.22 7.49 -2.39
C HIS A 68 16.39 6.52 -2.24
N ARG A 69 17.03 6.50 -1.06
CA ARG A 69 18.12 5.58 -0.75
C ARG A 69 17.66 4.13 -0.69
N LEU A 70 16.54 3.88 0.00
CA LEU A 70 15.97 2.52 0.10
C LEU A 70 15.65 1.97 -1.29
N TRP A 71 15.00 2.76 -2.15
CA TRP A 71 14.69 2.34 -3.51
C TRP A 71 15.94 2.10 -4.36
N ALA A 72 16.98 2.91 -4.18
CA ALA A 72 18.25 2.71 -4.89
C ALA A 72 18.86 1.34 -4.58
N THR A 73 18.73 0.85 -3.35
CA THR A 73 19.26 -0.45 -2.91
C THR A 73 18.38 -1.65 -3.20
N VAL A 74 17.12 -1.45 -3.66
CA VAL A 74 16.25 -2.55 -4.07
C VAL A 74 16.84 -3.25 -5.31
N PRO A 75 17.05 -4.58 -5.28
CA PRO A 75 17.56 -5.31 -6.43
C PRO A 75 16.66 -5.19 -7.65
N GLY A 76 17.25 -5.20 -8.85
CA GLY A 76 16.50 -5.03 -10.11
C GLY A 76 15.38 -6.06 -10.30
N LYS A 77 15.56 -7.32 -9.86
CA LYS A 77 14.52 -8.34 -9.89
C LYS A 77 13.30 -7.98 -9.03
N GLU A 78 13.55 -7.41 -7.85
CA GLU A 78 12.47 -7.00 -6.94
C GLU A 78 11.75 -5.74 -7.43
N LYS A 79 12.48 -4.84 -8.11
CA LYS A 79 11.86 -3.69 -8.79
C LYS A 79 10.93 -4.15 -9.91
N ARG A 80 11.34 -5.15 -10.70
CA ARG A 80 10.47 -5.73 -11.75
C ARG A 80 9.26 -6.42 -11.17
N TRP A 81 9.46 -7.23 -10.11
CA TRP A 81 8.35 -7.87 -9.40
C TRP A 81 7.35 -6.82 -8.90
N ALA A 82 7.80 -5.81 -8.17
CA ALA A 82 6.94 -4.73 -7.68
C ALA A 82 6.20 -4.00 -8.81
N SER A 83 6.89 -3.77 -9.94
CA SER A 83 6.28 -3.18 -11.13
C SER A 83 5.16 -4.04 -11.71
N ASN A 84 5.37 -5.36 -11.80
CA ASN A 84 4.38 -6.28 -12.36
C ASN A 84 3.16 -6.42 -11.43
N VAL A 85 3.39 -6.53 -10.13
CA VAL A 85 2.29 -6.61 -9.14
C VAL A 85 1.45 -5.34 -9.19
N ALA A 86 2.05 -4.17 -9.09
CA ALA A 86 1.32 -2.92 -9.12
C ALA A 86 0.59 -2.68 -10.44
N GLU A 87 1.18 -3.11 -11.57
CA GLU A 87 0.51 -3.07 -12.88
C GLU A 87 -0.74 -3.95 -12.89
N CYS A 88 -0.62 -5.17 -12.36
CA CYS A 88 -1.71 -6.14 -12.27
C CYS A 88 -2.82 -5.67 -11.34
N GLU A 89 -2.47 -5.08 -10.18
CA GLU A 89 -3.44 -4.65 -9.17
C GLU A 89 -4.19 -3.37 -9.57
N THR A 90 -3.49 -2.38 -10.12
CA THR A 90 -4.04 -1.03 -10.26
C THR A 90 -3.56 -0.26 -11.51
N GLY A 91 -2.75 -0.86 -12.38
CA GLY A 91 -2.05 -0.11 -13.42
C GLY A 91 -1.01 0.87 -12.85
N LYS A 92 -0.46 0.56 -11.67
CA LYS A 92 0.51 1.38 -10.91
C LYS A 92 -0.02 2.70 -10.38
N ASP A 93 -1.32 2.84 -10.22
CA ASP A 93 -1.89 4.07 -9.66
C ASP A 93 -1.68 4.11 -8.13
N PRO A 94 -0.87 5.04 -7.60
CA PRO A 94 -0.63 5.15 -6.17
C PRO A 94 -1.83 5.69 -5.38
N ASN A 95 -2.85 6.24 -6.08
CA ASN A 95 -4.07 6.80 -5.49
C ASN A 95 -5.24 5.82 -5.49
N MET A 96 -5.08 4.65 -6.12
CA MET A 96 -6.18 3.72 -6.26
C MET A 96 -6.77 3.34 -4.90
N THR A 97 -8.09 3.28 -4.85
CA THR A 97 -8.84 2.74 -3.72
C THR A 97 -9.92 1.79 -4.23
N ALA A 98 -10.15 0.71 -3.50
CA ALA A 98 -11.19 -0.25 -3.81
C ALA A 98 -11.97 -0.66 -2.55
N LEU A 99 -13.15 -1.28 -2.73
CA LEU A 99 -14.03 -1.72 -1.67
C LEU A 99 -14.25 -0.63 -0.60
N GLN A 100 -14.74 0.55 -1.04
CA GLN A 100 -15.02 1.71 -0.17
C GLN A 100 -13.79 2.23 0.59
N GLY A 101 -12.59 2.05 0.01
CA GLY A 101 -11.34 2.50 0.59
C GLY A 101 -10.68 1.50 1.55
N GLU A 102 -11.15 0.26 1.58
CA GLU A 102 -10.50 -0.81 2.35
C GLU A 102 -9.12 -1.15 1.79
N TYR A 103 -9.02 -1.21 0.45
CA TYR A 103 -7.75 -1.44 -0.25
C TYR A 103 -7.22 -0.14 -0.83
N ARG A 104 -5.92 0.13 -0.66
CA ARG A 104 -5.33 1.44 -0.94
C ARG A 104 -3.97 1.36 -1.64
N GLY A 105 -3.76 2.30 -2.56
CA GLY A 105 -2.50 2.51 -3.26
C GLY A 105 -2.24 1.49 -4.37
N ALA A 106 -1.09 1.64 -5.02
CA ALA A 106 -0.67 0.85 -6.18
C ALA A 106 -0.60 -0.67 -5.95
N PHE A 107 -0.52 -1.09 -4.70
CA PHE A 107 -0.40 -2.50 -4.28
C PHE A 107 -1.62 -3.00 -3.52
N MET A 108 -2.72 -2.26 -3.50
CA MET A 108 -3.96 -2.62 -2.81
C MET A 108 -3.72 -3.06 -1.36
N PHE A 109 -2.99 -2.25 -0.59
CA PHE A 109 -2.76 -2.52 0.83
C PHE A 109 -4.04 -2.36 1.65
N LEU A 110 -4.29 -3.29 2.56
CA LEU A 110 -5.13 -3.04 3.72
C LEU A 110 -4.41 -2.09 4.67
N GLN A 111 -5.12 -1.16 5.32
CA GLN A 111 -4.51 -0.22 6.26
C GLN A 111 -3.72 -0.93 7.36
N GLU A 112 -4.28 -1.97 7.96
CA GLU A 112 -3.60 -2.77 8.98
C GLU A 112 -2.32 -3.42 8.45
N THR A 113 -2.35 -3.94 7.21
CA THR A 113 -1.17 -4.53 6.57
C THR A 113 -0.09 -3.48 6.35
N TRP A 114 -0.47 -2.28 5.90
CA TRP A 114 0.43 -1.16 5.71
C TRP A 114 1.08 -0.72 7.03
N ASP A 115 0.29 -0.53 8.09
CA ASP A 115 0.78 -0.06 9.38
C ASP A 115 1.77 -1.03 10.04
N ASN A 116 1.57 -2.32 9.81
CA ASN A 116 2.44 -3.38 10.33
C ASN A 116 3.56 -3.81 9.36
N ALA A 117 3.58 -3.27 8.14
CA ALA A 117 4.58 -3.65 7.15
C ALA A 117 5.99 -3.17 7.51
N PRO A 118 7.04 -3.98 7.22
CA PRO A 118 8.40 -3.51 7.36
C PRO A 118 8.63 -2.28 6.47
N LYS A 119 9.34 -1.29 7.03
CA LYS A 119 9.67 -0.03 6.34
C LYS A 119 8.47 0.86 5.99
N THR A 120 7.31 0.61 6.57
CA THR A 120 6.20 1.56 6.45
C THR A 120 6.60 2.95 6.97
N PRO A 121 6.15 4.03 6.33
CA PRO A 121 6.24 5.38 6.89
C PRO A 121 5.13 5.67 7.90
N GLY A 122 4.12 4.79 8.01
CA GLY A 122 2.85 5.07 8.67
C GLY A 122 1.91 5.87 7.78
N GLY A 123 0.80 6.34 8.34
CA GLY A 123 -0.19 7.11 7.60
C GLY A 123 -0.94 6.31 6.54
N ASP A 124 -1.56 7.00 5.59
CA ASP A 124 -2.33 6.35 4.52
C ASP A 124 -1.40 5.97 3.34
N PRO A 125 -1.48 4.76 2.79
CA PRO A 125 -0.71 4.37 1.60
C PRO A 125 -0.81 5.37 0.45
N ILE A 126 -2.01 5.93 0.20
CA ILE A 126 -2.25 6.86 -0.92
C ILE A 126 -1.61 8.24 -0.73
N ASP A 127 -1.12 8.57 0.46
CA ASP A 127 -0.36 9.81 0.68
C ASP A 127 1.06 9.74 0.10
N TYR A 128 1.49 8.55 -0.32
CA TYR A 128 2.87 8.30 -0.73
C TYR A 128 2.99 7.95 -2.20
N THR A 129 4.13 8.34 -2.79
CA THR A 129 4.44 7.96 -4.17
C THR A 129 4.53 6.45 -4.35
N TYR A 130 4.35 5.99 -5.59
CA TYR A 130 4.59 4.59 -5.99
C TYR A 130 5.92 4.03 -5.45
N LYS A 131 6.98 4.83 -5.47
CA LYS A 131 8.32 4.42 -5.00
C LYS A 131 8.33 4.03 -3.52
N VAL A 132 7.65 4.79 -2.67
CA VAL A 132 7.51 4.49 -1.23
C VAL A 132 6.71 3.20 -1.05
N GLN A 133 5.57 3.12 -1.70
CA GLN A 133 4.70 1.94 -1.64
C GLN A 133 5.43 0.67 -2.13
N ALA A 134 6.20 0.78 -3.22
CA ALA A 134 7.00 -0.33 -3.74
C ALA A 134 8.12 -0.79 -2.78
N VAL A 135 8.76 0.13 -2.06
CA VAL A 135 9.74 -0.24 -1.01
C VAL A 135 9.07 -1.05 0.10
N VAL A 136 7.89 -0.64 0.53
CA VAL A 136 7.11 -1.35 1.56
C VAL A 136 6.66 -2.71 1.03
N ALA A 137 6.12 -2.79 -0.20
CA ALA A 137 5.71 -4.05 -0.82
C ALA A 137 6.85 -5.06 -0.93
N VAL A 138 8.03 -4.63 -1.38
CA VAL A 138 9.22 -5.48 -1.45
C VAL A 138 9.67 -5.95 -0.06
N ALA A 139 9.57 -5.09 0.95
CA ALA A 139 9.92 -5.46 2.32
C ALA A 139 8.92 -6.47 2.91
N LEU A 140 7.64 -6.28 2.66
CA LEU A 140 6.56 -7.19 3.07
C LEU A 140 6.70 -8.55 2.39
N LYS A 141 6.97 -8.57 1.08
CA LYS A 141 7.28 -9.80 0.33
C LYS A 141 8.41 -10.61 0.95
N LYS A 142 9.46 -9.96 1.44
CA LYS A 142 10.57 -10.66 2.11
C LYS A 142 10.15 -11.34 3.41
N GLN A 143 9.11 -10.83 4.05
CA GLN A 143 8.60 -11.36 5.31
C GLN A 143 7.52 -12.44 5.09
N LEU A 144 6.59 -12.22 4.18
CA LEU A 144 5.38 -13.03 4.00
C LEU A 144 5.33 -13.79 2.65
N GLY A 145 6.36 -13.65 1.80
CA GLY A 145 6.26 -14.15 0.42
C GLY A 145 5.29 -13.32 -0.42
N THR A 146 4.63 -13.98 -1.36
CA THR A 146 3.64 -13.33 -2.23
C THR A 146 2.20 -13.51 -1.75
N ASP A 147 1.98 -14.08 -0.57
CA ASP A 147 0.65 -14.35 0.00
C ASP A 147 -0.26 -13.11 0.04
N PRO A 148 0.23 -11.87 0.30
CA PRO A 148 -0.61 -10.69 0.23
C PRO A 148 -1.17 -10.39 -1.17
N TRP A 149 -0.56 -10.95 -2.22
CA TRP A 149 -0.95 -10.76 -3.62
C TRP A 149 -1.15 -12.11 -4.32
N PRO A 150 -2.19 -12.87 -3.97
CA PRO A 150 -2.33 -14.27 -4.39
C PRO A 150 -2.57 -14.45 -5.89
N VAL A 151 -2.95 -13.38 -6.59
CA VAL A 151 -3.20 -13.38 -8.04
C VAL A 151 -2.07 -12.71 -8.80
N CYS A 152 -1.57 -11.58 -8.29
CA CYS A 152 -0.61 -10.72 -8.98
C CYS A 152 0.84 -10.92 -8.52
N GLY A 153 1.08 -11.61 -7.39
CA GLY A 153 2.37 -11.75 -6.72
C GLY A 153 3.32 -12.83 -7.26
#